data_a6548714b585876631cc3858a9904474
#
_entry.id   a6548714b585876631cc3858a9904474
#
_cell.length_a   1.000
_cell.length_b   1.000
_cell.length_c   1.000
_cell.angle_alpha   90.00
_cell.angle_beta   90.00
_cell.angle_gamma   90.00
#
_symmetry.space_group_name_H-M   'P 1'
#
loop_
_entity.id
_entity.type
_entity.pdbx_description
1 polymer ?
#
loop_
_entity_poly.entity_id
_entity_poly.type
_entity_poly.pdbx_seq_one_letter_code
_entity_poly.pdbx_strand_id
1 'polypeptide(L)'
;VDEDVTLERLDEAVSVFYGTKAYSVVLYVVKKDPNEDGYMVEFHLTPEKPHSLDMGLRVDSHDAVQYVLRMGFNERILYGLQGEFSAKVAYNPSANVTISLMPKVMPRLSLSYDVCRRETDLYTDGLLTDNYRYVDQRFQLFFSEYMLRNLHFRLGTKYERMSFLRAMSSYWETSIDSKMRPMRTLGLIAEGYYDNMDDIYFANKGINASIRIGQNLWHFRDKSTDFRPFTVVNLSYKQVFTLNDRWA
;
A
#
# COMPACT_ATOMS: atom_id res chain seq x y z
N VAL A 1 36.39 -16.53 7.68
CA VAL A 1 36.57 -15.06 7.62
C VAL A 1 36.27 -14.57 9.02
N ASP A 2 37.34 -14.26 9.77
CA ASP A 2 37.21 -13.62 11.08
C ASP A 2 36.77 -12.16 10.89
N GLU A 3 35.49 -11.91 10.91
CA GLU A 3 34.94 -10.56 11.03
C GLU A 3 34.26 -10.41 12.37
N ASP A 4 34.62 -9.35 13.10
CA ASP A 4 33.90 -8.93 14.29
C ASP A 4 32.47 -8.54 13.90
N VAL A 5 31.52 -9.43 14.17
CA VAL A 5 30.10 -9.19 13.92
C VAL A 5 29.52 -8.36 15.05
N THR A 6 29.16 -7.13 14.77
CA THR A 6 28.48 -6.26 15.73
C THR A 6 27.01 -6.61 15.85
N LEU A 7 26.38 -6.31 17.00
CA LEU A 7 24.92 -6.47 17.19
C LEU A 7 24.13 -5.68 16.14
N GLU A 8 24.61 -4.52 15.73
CA GLU A 8 23.98 -3.70 14.68
C GLU A 8 23.91 -4.43 13.33
N ARG A 9 24.97 -5.16 12.95
CA ARG A 9 24.97 -5.97 11.73
C ARG A 9 24.01 -7.17 11.82
N LEU A 10 23.83 -7.75 13.00
CA LEU A 10 22.85 -8.81 13.21
C LEU A 10 21.41 -8.27 13.11
N ASP A 11 21.13 -7.11 13.68
CA ASP A 11 19.83 -6.46 13.58
C ASP A 11 19.52 -6.02 12.13
N GLU A 12 20.54 -5.56 11.40
CA GLU A 12 20.40 -5.26 9.97
C GLU A 12 20.07 -6.52 9.16
N ALA A 13 20.76 -7.64 9.41
CA ALA A 13 20.46 -8.92 8.77
C ALA A 13 19.02 -9.39 9.08
N VAL A 14 18.58 -9.29 10.34
CA VAL A 14 17.19 -9.57 10.73
C VAL A 14 16.21 -8.68 9.95
N SER A 15 16.52 -7.38 9.82
CA SER A 15 15.69 -6.43 9.07
C SER A 15 15.58 -6.80 7.59
N VAL A 16 16.66 -7.26 6.98
CA VAL A 16 16.67 -7.75 5.60
C VAL A 16 15.79 -9.00 5.46
N PHE A 17 15.89 -9.98 6.39
CA PHE A 17 15.03 -11.17 6.36
C PHE A 17 13.54 -10.80 6.47
N TYR A 18 13.16 -9.91 7.38
CA TYR A 18 11.78 -9.43 7.49
C TYR A 18 11.33 -8.68 6.23
N GLY A 19 12.22 -7.90 5.60
CA GLY A 19 11.96 -7.19 4.35
C GLY A 19 11.58 -8.12 3.20
N THR A 20 12.01 -9.38 3.23
CA THR A 20 11.66 -10.37 2.20
C THR A 20 10.18 -10.80 2.28
N LYS A 21 9.51 -10.57 3.41
CA LYS A 21 8.17 -11.13 3.73
C LYS A 21 8.07 -12.65 3.58
N ALA A 22 9.20 -13.35 3.56
CA ALA A 22 9.25 -14.80 3.46
C ALA A 22 9.19 -15.50 4.82
N TYR A 23 9.40 -14.74 5.89
CA TYR A 23 9.50 -15.24 7.24
C TYR A 23 8.61 -14.43 8.19
N SER A 24 7.83 -15.15 9.01
CA SER A 24 6.99 -14.56 10.07
C SER A 24 7.78 -14.25 11.32
N VAL A 25 8.81 -15.07 11.62
CA VAL A 25 9.68 -14.91 12.77
C VAL A 25 11.12 -15.13 12.34
N VAL A 26 11.99 -14.21 12.72
CA VAL A 26 13.44 -14.27 12.53
C VAL A 26 14.08 -14.06 13.90
N LEU A 27 14.69 -15.11 14.42
CA LEU A 27 15.44 -15.08 15.68
C LEU A 27 16.87 -15.46 15.38
N TYR A 28 17.81 -14.98 16.19
CA TYR A 28 19.17 -15.48 16.17
C TYR A 28 19.63 -15.85 17.59
N VAL A 29 20.50 -16.86 17.67
CA VAL A 29 21.13 -17.29 18.91
C VAL A 29 22.63 -17.31 18.68
N VAL A 30 23.34 -16.67 19.61
CA VAL A 30 24.81 -16.68 19.63
C VAL A 30 25.29 -17.83 20.50
N LYS A 31 26.01 -18.78 19.93
CA LYS A 31 26.59 -19.94 20.63
C LYS A 31 28.10 -19.88 20.57
N LYS A 32 28.78 -20.34 21.61
CA LYS A 32 30.23 -20.53 21.55
C LYS A 32 30.53 -21.67 20.59
N ASP A 33 31.51 -21.45 19.67
CA ASP A 33 31.94 -22.52 18.76
C ASP A 33 32.67 -23.60 19.58
N PRO A 34 32.30 -24.88 19.45
CA PRO A 34 32.96 -25.96 20.17
C PRO A 34 34.38 -26.28 19.62
N ASN A 35 34.71 -25.87 18.39
CA ASN A 35 35.94 -26.22 17.69
C ASN A 35 36.94 -25.06 17.60
N GLU A 36 36.48 -23.82 17.75
CA GLU A 36 37.29 -22.62 17.59
C GLU A 36 37.05 -21.64 18.76
N ASP A 37 38.01 -20.77 19.00
CA ASP A 37 37.86 -19.72 20.03
C ASP A 37 37.04 -18.54 19.48
N GLY A 38 35.77 -18.81 19.19
CA GLY A 38 34.85 -17.87 18.55
C GLY A 38 33.39 -18.11 18.93
N TYR A 39 32.51 -17.32 18.32
CA TYR A 39 31.07 -17.45 18.46
C TYR A 39 30.43 -17.73 17.11
N MET A 40 29.46 -18.63 17.09
CA MET A 40 28.63 -18.94 15.94
C MET A 40 27.27 -18.31 16.11
N VAL A 41 26.75 -17.64 15.07
CA VAL A 41 25.41 -17.10 15.03
C VAL A 41 24.50 -18.03 14.24
N GLU A 42 23.49 -18.57 14.90
CA GLU A 42 22.49 -19.45 14.31
C GLU A 42 21.17 -18.68 14.13
N PHE A 43 20.71 -18.56 12.87
CA PHE A 43 19.42 -17.95 12.58
C PHE A 43 18.30 -18.99 12.57
N HIS A 44 17.26 -18.78 13.40
CA HIS A 44 16.04 -19.57 13.41
C HIS A 44 14.96 -18.83 12.63
N LEU A 45 14.66 -19.33 11.44
CA LEU A 45 13.74 -18.72 10.49
C LEU A 45 12.42 -19.50 10.48
N THR A 46 11.33 -18.87 10.92
CA THR A 46 9.98 -19.45 10.78
C THR A 46 9.37 -18.92 9.48
N PRO A 47 9.08 -19.80 8.52
CA PRO A 47 8.49 -19.38 7.26
C PRO A 47 7.12 -18.74 7.44
N GLU A 48 6.84 -17.68 6.65
CA GLU A 48 5.49 -17.15 6.52
C GLU A 48 4.55 -18.18 5.86
N LYS A 49 3.27 -18.12 6.19
CA LYS A 49 2.27 -18.99 5.58
C LYS A 49 2.22 -18.72 4.07
N PRO A 50 2.24 -19.75 3.21
CA PRO A 50 2.24 -19.55 1.77
C PRO A 50 0.94 -18.92 1.26
N HIS A 51 -0.17 -19.14 1.96
CA HIS A 51 -1.48 -18.62 1.59
C HIS A 51 -2.20 -18.06 2.81
N SER A 52 -2.87 -16.94 2.63
CA SER A 52 -3.74 -16.33 3.63
C SER A 52 -5.11 -16.02 3.03
N LEU A 53 -6.14 -16.13 3.87
CA LEU A 53 -7.49 -15.71 3.56
C LEU A 53 -8.06 -15.00 4.79
N ASP A 54 -8.28 -13.69 4.63
CA ASP A 54 -8.83 -12.85 5.67
C ASP A 54 -10.20 -12.33 5.24
N MET A 55 -11.16 -12.39 6.13
CA MET A 55 -12.50 -11.84 5.92
C MET A 55 -12.85 -10.91 7.07
N GLY A 56 -13.45 -9.78 6.74
CA GLY A 56 -13.86 -8.79 7.73
C GLY A 56 -15.22 -8.18 7.42
N LEU A 57 -15.90 -7.78 8.48
CA LEU A 57 -17.12 -6.99 8.45
C LEU A 57 -16.85 -5.66 9.14
N ARG A 58 -17.20 -4.57 8.48
CA ARG A 58 -17.11 -3.24 9.05
C ARG A 58 -18.44 -2.50 8.84
N VAL A 59 -18.82 -1.69 9.81
CA VAL A 59 -19.97 -0.80 9.73
C VAL A 59 -19.50 0.62 9.98
N ASP A 60 -19.80 1.53 9.06
CA ASP A 60 -19.53 2.96 9.22
C ASP A 60 -20.64 3.81 8.57
N SER A 61 -20.60 5.11 8.84
CA SER A 61 -21.63 6.05 8.37
C SER A 61 -21.54 6.36 6.87
N HIS A 62 -20.40 6.07 6.23
CA HIS A 62 -20.18 6.40 4.83
C HIS A 62 -20.58 5.25 3.87
N ASP A 63 -20.17 4.05 4.19
CA ASP A 63 -20.40 2.86 3.35
C ASP A 63 -21.47 1.91 3.95
N ALA A 64 -22.09 2.30 5.07
CA ALA A 64 -23.03 1.51 5.86
C ALA A 64 -22.40 0.17 6.31
N VAL A 65 -22.61 -0.90 5.55
CA VAL A 65 -22.02 -2.22 5.81
C VAL A 65 -20.98 -2.54 4.73
N GLN A 66 -19.81 -2.96 5.16
CA GLN A 66 -18.70 -3.33 4.28
C GLN A 66 -18.29 -4.79 4.56
N TYR A 67 -18.18 -5.58 3.50
CA TYR A 67 -17.55 -6.88 3.53
C TYR A 67 -16.18 -6.75 2.88
N VAL A 68 -15.14 -7.14 3.59
CA VAL A 68 -13.76 -7.12 3.10
C VAL A 68 -13.27 -8.54 2.99
N LEU A 69 -12.73 -8.88 1.82
CA LEU A 69 -12.05 -10.12 1.55
C LEU A 69 -10.62 -9.80 1.14
N ARG A 70 -9.65 -10.46 1.76
CA ARG A 70 -8.24 -10.39 1.36
C ARG A 70 -7.70 -11.81 1.19
N MET A 71 -6.99 -12.04 0.11
CA MET A 71 -6.31 -13.29 -0.21
C MET A 71 -4.86 -12.98 -0.53
N GLY A 72 -3.95 -13.72 0.08
CA GLY A 72 -2.52 -13.62 -0.17
C GLY A 72 -1.96 -14.96 -0.62
N PHE A 73 -0.99 -14.95 -1.50
CA PHE A 73 -0.17 -16.10 -1.83
C PHE A 73 1.30 -15.70 -1.91
N ASN A 74 2.16 -16.59 -1.44
CA ASN A 74 3.61 -16.41 -1.44
C ASN A 74 4.26 -17.69 -1.98
N GLU A 75 4.67 -17.64 -3.24
CA GLU A 75 5.29 -18.78 -3.91
C GLU A 75 6.81 -18.64 -3.87
N ARG A 76 7.48 -19.61 -3.20
CA ARG A 76 8.94 -19.57 -3.03
C ARG A 76 9.70 -20.18 -4.19
N ILE A 77 9.05 -21.06 -4.94
CA ILE A 77 9.66 -21.82 -6.04
C ILE A 77 9.88 -20.91 -7.25
N LEU A 78 8.96 -19.98 -7.51
CA LEU A 78 9.01 -19.04 -8.63
C LEU A 78 9.62 -17.69 -8.22
N TYR A 79 10.91 -17.66 -7.89
CA TYR A 79 11.67 -16.41 -7.66
C TYR A 79 11.04 -15.44 -6.65
N GLY A 80 10.35 -15.96 -5.63
CA GLY A 80 9.67 -15.12 -4.67
C GLY A 80 8.47 -14.38 -5.27
N LEU A 81 7.69 -15.04 -6.11
CA LEU A 81 6.41 -14.54 -6.58
C LEU A 81 5.44 -14.42 -5.41
N GLN A 82 4.94 -13.21 -5.21
CA GLN A 82 3.92 -12.90 -4.20
C GLN A 82 2.72 -12.27 -4.89
N GLY A 83 1.54 -12.60 -4.41
CA GLY A 83 0.31 -11.98 -4.89
C GLY A 83 -0.62 -11.67 -3.75
N GLU A 84 -1.31 -10.55 -3.88
CA GLU A 84 -2.36 -10.13 -2.98
C GLU A 84 -3.58 -9.71 -3.80
N PHE A 85 -4.72 -10.21 -3.40
CA PHE A 85 -6.01 -9.77 -3.88
C PHE A 85 -6.81 -9.24 -2.70
N SER A 86 -7.44 -8.09 -2.84
CA SER A 86 -8.41 -7.59 -1.87
C SER A 86 -9.65 -7.07 -2.57
N ALA A 87 -10.81 -7.32 -1.98
CA ALA A 87 -12.08 -6.81 -2.45
C ALA A 87 -12.89 -6.26 -1.28
N LYS A 88 -13.52 -5.12 -1.51
CA LYS A 88 -14.49 -4.51 -0.61
C LYS A 88 -15.84 -4.45 -1.31
N VAL A 89 -16.83 -5.12 -0.75
CA VAL A 89 -18.22 -5.05 -1.17
C VAL A 89 -18.96 -4.11 -0.22
N ALA A 90 -19.33 -2.94 -0.70
CA ALA A 90 -19.94 -1.85 0.05
C ALA A 90 -20.73 -0.93 -0.90
N TYR A 91 -21.28 0.16 -0.38
CA TYR A 91 -21.86 1.22 -1.22
C TYR A 91 -20.85 1.74 -2.25
N ASN A 92 -19.59 1.93 -1.83
CA ASN A 92 -18.46 2.26 -2.70
C ASN A 92 -17.52 1.03 -2.82
N PRO A 93 -17.82 0.09 -3.74
CA PRO A 93 -17.04 -1.13 -3.89
C PRO A 93 -15.65 -0.82 -4.43
N SER A 94 -14.69 -1.66 -4.03
CA SER A 94 -13.33 -1.60 -4.56
C SER A 94 -12.71 -2.98 -4.66
N ALA A 95 -11.78 -3.15 -5.57
CA ALA A 95 -10.94 -4.33 -5.67
C ALA A 95 -9.51 -3.92 -6.02
N ASN A 96 -8.56 -4.67 -5.47
CA ASN A 96 -7.14 -4.50 -5.74
C ASN A 96 -6.51 -5.86 -6.01
N VAL A 97 -5.61 -5.90 -6.97
CA VAL A 97 -4.74 -7.05 -7.23
C VAL A 97 -3.31 -6.53 -7.30
N THR A 98 -2.42 -7.13 -6.54
CA THR A 98 -0.98 -6.82 -6.58
C THR A 98 -0.21 -8.11 -6.79
N ILE A 99 0.71 -8.11 -7.75
CA ILE A 99 1.64 -9.20 -8.03
C ILE A 99 3.05 -8.64 -7.91
N SER A 100 3.89 -9.30 -7.14
CA SER A 100 5.26 -8.87 -6.89
C SER A 100 6.23 -10.00 -7.18
N LEU A 101 7.35 -9.66 -7.82
CA LEU A 101 8.48 -10.55 -8.06
C LEU A 101 9.68 -10.03 -7.30
N MET A 102 10.38 -10.93 -6.62
CA MET A 102 11.58 -10.61 -5.85
C MET A 102 12.78 -11.40 -6.40
N PRO A 103 13.40 -10.92 -7.49
CA PRO A 103 14.59 -11.56 -8.06
C PRO A 103 15.77 -11.44 -7.09
N LYS A 104 16.69 -12.42 -7.12
CA LYS A 104 17.83 -12.51 -6.18
C LYS A 104 18.79 -11.32 -6.22
N VAL A 105 18.84 -10.58 -7.30
CA VAL A 105 19.87 -9.55 -7.58
C VAL A 105 19.28 -8.17 -7.86
N MET A 106 17.98 -8.07 -8.11
CA MET A 106 17.31 -6.80 -8.47
C MET A 106 16.38 -6.31 -7.34
N PRO A 107 16.09 -5.01 -7.29
CA PRO A 107 15.01 -4.53 -6.45
C PRO A 107 13.69 -5.22 -6.85
N ARG A 108 12.79 -5.32 -5.90
CA ARG A 108 11.48 -5.92 -6.09
C ARG A 108 10.71 -5.19 -7.19
N LEU A 109 10.08 -5.96 -8.07
CA LEU A 109 9.14 -5.47 -9.07
C LEU A 109 7.72 -5.78 -8.61
N SER A 110 6.82 -4.80 -8.68
CA SER A 110 5.43 -4.99 -8.29
C SER A 110 4.50 -4.38 -9.33
N LEU A 111 3.48 -5.15 -9.70
CA LEU A 111 2.40 -4.74 -10.56
C LEU A 111 1.11 -4.69 -9.75
N SER A 112 0.42 -3.55 -9.75
CA SER A 112 -0.83 -3.37 -9.02
C SER A 112 -1.92 -2.85 -9.96
N TYR A 113 -3.12 -3.39 -9.80
CA TYR A 113 -4.34 -2.89 -10.43
C TYR A 113 -5.39 -2.64 -9.36
N ASP A 114 -5.86 -1.41 -9.32
CA ASP A 114 -6.91 -0.96 -8.41
C ASP A 114 -8.13 -0.52 -9.20
N VAL A 115 -9.30 -0.90 -8.75
CA VAL A 115 -10.57 -0.36 -9.22
C VAL A 115 -11.44 0.01 -8.02
N CYS A 116 -11.97 1.23 -8.02
CA CYS A 116 -12.90 1.65 -6.98
C CYS A 116 -13.98 2.56 -7.55
N ARG A 117 -15.19 2.41 -7.05
CA ARG A 117 -16.25 3.39 -7.23
C ARG A 117 -16.13 4.44 -6.13
N ARG A 118 -16.25 5.70 -6.50
CA ARG A 118 -16.22 6.83 -5.58
C ARG A 118 -17.41 7.73 -5.82
N GLU A 119 -17.84 8.36 -4.77
CA GLU A 119 -18.84 9.42 -4.78
C GLU A 119 -18.24 10.64 -4.09
N THR A 120 -18.41 11.80 -4.69
CA THR A 120 -17.89 13.08 -4.18
C THR A 120 -18.99 14.11 -4.23
N ASP A 121 -19.27 14.67 -3.08
CA ASP A 121 -20.20 15.78 -2.91
C ASP A 121 -19.45 17.10 -2.97
N LEU A 122 -19.98 18.04 -3.74
CA LEU A 122 -19.49 19.41 -3.79
C LEU A 122 -20.48 20.32 -3.08
N TYR A 123 -19.94 21.16 -2.22
CA TYR A 123 -20.70 22.12 -1.45
C TYR A 123 -20.28 23.54 -1.83
N THR A 124 -21.26 24.43 -2.05
CA THR A 124 -21.05 25.85 -2.23
C THR A 124 -21.86 26.57 -1.17
N ASP A 125 -21.22 27.44 -0.40
CA ASP A 125 -21.83 28.17 0.72
C ASP A 125 -22.52 27.28 1.74
N GLY A 126 -21.99 26.06 1.98
CA GLY A 126 -22.52 25.08 2.90
C GLY A 126 -23.71 24.26 2.37
N LEU A 127 -24.16 24.51 1.15
CA LEU A 127 -25.22 23.76 0.49
C LEU A 127 -24.62 22.75 -0.51
N LEU A 128 -25.18 21.55 -0.53
CA LEU A 128 -24.81 20.53 -1.52
C LEU A 128 -25.25 20.99 -2.91
N THR A 129 -24.29 21.29 -3.78
CA THR A 129 -24.53 21.76 -5.15
C THR A 129 -24.46 20.65 -6.17
N ASP A 130 -23.47 19.77 -6.05
CA ASP A 130 -23.23 18.74 -7.03
C ASP A 130 -22.82 17.43 -6.33
N ASN A 131 -23.19 16.31 -6.95
CA ASN A 131 -22.75 14.97 -6.56
C ASN A 131 -22.21 14.24 -7.78
N TYR A 132 -20.98 13.80 -7.70
CA TYR A 132 -20.29 13.07 -8.77
C TYR A 132 -20.01 11.64 -8.36
N ARG A 133 -20.47 10.70 -9.18
CA ARG A 133 -20.16 9.29 -9.04
C ARG A 133 -19.28 8.83 -10.19
N TYR A 134 -18.15 8.24 -9.89
CA TYR A 134 -17.16 7.80 -10.89
C TYR A 134 -16.49 6.49 -10.49
N VAL A 135 -15.96 5.80 -11.50
CA VAL A 135 -15.07 4.65 -11.32
C VAL A 135 -13.64 5.11 -11.60
N ASP A 136 -12.78 4.90 -10.63
CA ASP A 136 -11.35 5.14 -10.69
C ASP A 136 -10.64 3.80 -10.88
N GLN A 137 -9.89 3.67 -11.97
CA GLN A 137 -9.10 2.50 -12.32
C GLN A 137 -7.64 2.94 -12.38
N ARG A 138 -6.77 2.28 -11.59
CA ARG A 138 -5.35 2.56 -11.53
C ARG A 138 -4.56 1.31 -11.83
N PHE A 139 -3.63 1.45 -12.75
CA PHE A 139 -2.62 0.46 -13.05
C PHE A 139 -1.26 1.05 -12.66
N GLN A 140 -0.51 0.35 -11.80
CA GLN A 140 0.74 0.83 -11.26
C GLN A 140 1.83 -0.22 -11.43
N LEU A 141 2.97 0.20 -11.94
CA LEU A 141 4.17 -0.62 -12.07
C LEU A 141 5.27 0.00 -11.21
N PHE A 142 5.65 -0.68 -10.14
CA PHE A 142 6.78 -0.32 -9.31
C PHE A 142 8.01 -1.10 -9.75
N PHE A 143 9.06 -0.39 -10.15
CA PHE A 143 10.30 -0.96 -10.67
C PHE A 143 11.49 -0.80 -9.72
N SER A 144 11.28 -0.12 -8.59
CA SER A 144 12.25 0.04 -7.53
C SER A 144 11.51 0.02 -6.21
N GLU A 145 11.58 -1.10 -5.50
CA GLU A 145 10.89 -1.30 -4.24
C GLU A 145 11.88 -1.83 -3.21
N TYR A 146 12.09 -1.04 -2.15
CA TYR A 146 12.95 -1.36 -1.02
C TYR A 146 12.13 -1.54 0.24
N MET A 147 12.35 -2.64 0.93
CA MET A 147 11.67 -2.97 2.17
C MET A 147 12.70 -3.28 3.24
N LEU A 148 12.64 -2.55 4.31
CA LEU A 148 13.31 -2.81 5.57
C LEU A 148 12.23 -3.11 6.62
N ARG A 149 12.62 -3.51 7.81
CA ARG A 149 11.68 -3.91 8.88
C ARG A 149 10.54 -2.89 9.08
N ASN A 150 10.89 -1.61 9.20
CA ASN A 150 9.95 -0.54 9.51
C ASN A 150 9.76 0.46 8.36
N LEU A 151 10.57 0.38 7.32
CA LEU A 151 10.56 1.32 6.20
C LEU A 151 10.30 0.60 4.88
N HIS A 152 9.34 1.08 4.15
CA HIS A 152 9.04 0.64 2.80
C HIS A 152 9.06 1.85 1.87
N PHE A 153 9.85 1.78 0.82
CA PHE A 153 9.94 2.82 -0.19
C PHE A 153 9.85 2.22 -1.58
N ARG A 154 9.05 2.83 -2.46
CA ARG A 154 8.89 2.36 -3.83
C ARG A 154 8.70 3.49 -4.83
N LEU A 155 9.24 3.29 -6.04
CA LEU A 155 9.12 4.17 -7.19
C LEU A 155 8.49 3.42 -8.36
N GLY A 156 7.69 4.11 -9.15
CA GLY A 156 7.00 3.48 -10.24
C GLY A 156 6.34 4.46 -11.21
N THR A 157 5.59 3.87 -12.12
CA THR A 157 4.70 4.56 -13.03
C THR A 157 3.25 4.23 -12.71
N LYS A 158 2.34 5.15 -13.01
CA LYS A 158 0.90 4.93 -12.87
C LYS A 158 0.16 5.34 -14.13
N TYR A 159 -0.78 4.50 -14.52
CA TYR A 159 -1.84 4.85 -15.45
C TYR A 159 -3.16 4.90 -14.69
N GLU A 160 -3.89 5.99 -14.82
CA GLU A 160 -5.15 6.22 -14.11
C GLU A 160 -6.25 6.57 -15.12
N ARG A 161 -7.40 5.92 -14.98
CA ARG A 161 -8.60 6.19 -15.77
C ARG A 161 -9.78 6.45 -14.86
N MET A 162 -10.29 7.67 -14.91
CA MET A 162 -11.54 8.05 -14.25
C MET A 162 -12.67 8.03 -15.26
N SER A 163 -13.73 7.28 -14.97
CA SER A 163 -14.94 7.18 -15.80
C SER A 163 -16.13 7.62 -14.97
N PHE A 164 -16.77 8.70 -15.38
CA PHE A 164 -17.95 9.22 -14.68
C PHE A 164 -19.17 8.33 -14.99
N LEU A 165 -19.87 7.94 -13.93
CA LEU A 165 -21.12 7.16 -14.00
C LEU A 165 -22.34 8.04 -13.94
N ARG A 166 -22.30 9.07 -13.08
CA ARG A 166 -23.40 9.97 -12.82
C ARG A 166 -22.86 11.31 -12.31
N ALA A 167 -23.52 12.39 -12.74
CA ALA A 167 -23.39 13.70 -12.14
C ALA A 167 -24.80 14.23 -11.87
N MET A 168 -25.05 14.68 -10.66
CA MET A 168 -26.28 15.35 -10.27
C MET A 168 -25.93 16.76 -9.83
N SER A 169 -26.61 17.75 -10.36
CA SER A 169 -26.53 19.14 -9.92
C SER A 169 -27.87 19.57 -9.37
N SER A 170 -27.86 20.27 -8.24
CA SER A 170 -29.08 20.81 -7.64
C SER A 170 -29.68 21.97 -8.42
N TYR A 171 -28.90 22.58 -9.31
CA TYR A 171 -29.32 23.76 -10.08
C TYR A 171 -29.87 23.45 -11.46
N TRP A 172 -29.56 22.25 -12.02
CA TRP A 172 -29.94 21.92 -13.38
C TRP A 172 -30.34 20.47 -13.48
N GLU A 173 -31.58 20.19 -13.87
CA GLU A 173 -32.04 18.83 -14.22
C GLU A 173 -31.40 18.27 -15.49
N THR A 174 -30.53 19.04 -16.14
CA THR A 174 -29.79 18.59 -17.31
C THR A 174 -28.69 17.66 -16.86
N SER A 175 -28.80 16.41 -17.29
CA SER A 175 -27.73 15.42 -17.16
C SER A 175 -26.43 15.98 -17.71
N ILE A 176 -25.48 16.28 -16.82
CA ILE A 176 -24.12 16.71 -17.20
C ILE A 176 -23.36 15.59 -17.93
N ASP A 177 -23.94 14.41 -18.02
CA ASP A 177 -23.42 13.20 -18.66
C ASP A 177 -22.84 13.41 -20.07
N SER A 178 -23.41 14.33 -20.85
CA SER A 178 -22.93 14.59 -22.21
C SER A 178 -21.56 15.33 -22.29
N LYS A 179 -21.12 15.96 -21.18
CA LYS A 179 -19.89 16.77 -21.13
C LYS A 179 -18.75 16.11 -20.35
N MET A 180 -19.05 15.14 -19.48
CA MET A 180 -18.04 14.46 -18.68
C MET A 180 -17.45 13.27 -19.42
N ARG A 181 -16.30 13.46 -20.01
CA ARG A 181 -15.59 12.40 -20.72
C ARG A 181 -14.59 11.71 -19.78
N PRO A 182 -14.28 10.41 -20.00
CA PRO A 182 -13.28 9.72 -19.21
C PRO A 182 -11.94 10.45 -19.22
N MET A 183 -11.35 10.67 -18.05
CA MET A 183 -10.01 11.20 -17.92
C MET A 183 -9.01 10.05 -17.86
N ARG A 184 -7.95 10.11 -18.65
CA ARG A 184 -6.89 9.10 -18.71
C ARG A 184 -5.55 9.79 -18.54
N THR A 185 -4.81 9.44 -17.50
CA THR A 185 -3.51 10.04 -17.21
C THR A 185 -2.43 8.99 -17.07
N LEU A 186 -1.21 9.35 -17.47
CA LEU A 186 0.00 8.59 -17.22
C LEU A 186 0.96 9.46 -16.42
N GLY A 187 1.62 8.90 -15.45
CA GLY A 187 2.52 9.65 -14.58
C GLY A 187 3.49 8.79 -13.80
N LEU A 188 4.22 9.45 -12.94
CA LEU A 188 5.15 8.82 -12.00
C LEU A 188 4.51 8.75 -10.62
N ILE A 189 4.94 7.79 -9.81
CA ILE A 189 4.52 7.62 -8.43
C ILE A 189 5.72 7.27 -7.56
N ALA A 190 5.79 7.93 -6.41
CA ALA A 190 6.72 7.61 -5.34
C ALA A 190 5.94 7.42 -4.05
N GLU A 191 6.23 6.37 -3.32
CA GLU A 191 5.59 6.06 -2.04
C GLU A 191 6.64 5.73 -0.99
N GLY A 192 6.45 6.28 0.20
CA GLY A 192 7.21 5.96 1.39
C GLY A 192 6.25 5.59 2.51
N TYR A 193 6.56 4.55 3.24
CA TYR A 193 5.78 4.08 4.37
C TYR A 193 6.72 3.69 5.51
N TYR A 194 6.44 4.20 6.69
CA TYR A 194 7.16 3.88 7.91
C TYR A 194 6.19 3.43 8.98
N ASP A 195 6.44 2.27 9.56
CA ASP A 195 5.61 1.72 10.63
C ASP A 195 6.49 1.02 11.68
N ASN A 196 6.44 1.53 12.90
CA ASN A 196 7.06 0.91 14.07
C ASN A 196 6.06 0.74 15.22
N MET A 197 4.76 0.65 14.91
CA MET A 197 3.73 0.35 15.89
C MET A 197 4.02 -1.00 16.55
N ASP A 198 3.79 -1.11 17.85
CA ASP A 198 4.00 -2.32 18.64
C ASP A 198 2.91 -3.38 18.42
N ASP A 199 1.73 -2.98 17.97
CA ASP A 199 0.62 -3.86 17.60
C ASP A 199 -0.13 -3.30 16.39
N ILE A 200 -0.68 -4.19 15.55
CA ILE A 200 -1.38 -3.82 14.31
C ILE A 200 -2.77 -3.26 14.62
N TYR A 201 -3.45 -3.79 15.63
CA TYR A 201 -4.85 -3.49 15.94
C TYR A 201 -4.98 -2.54 17.13
N PHE A 202 -4.22 -2.80 18.18
CA PHE A 202 -4.30 -2.09 19.47
C PHE A 202 -2.92 -1.55 19.87
N ALA A 203 -2.35 -0.71 19.02
CA ALA A 203 -1.06 -0.11 19.28
C ALA A 203 -1.08 0.75 20.55
N ASN A 204 -0.14 0.50 21.44
CA ASN A 204 0.10 1.31 22.64
C ASN A 204 1.18 2.37 22.43
N LYS A 205 2.11 2.11 21.51
CA LYS A 205 3.19 3.04 21.16
C LYS A 205 3.63 2.85 19.72
N GLY A 206 4.20 3.89 19.15
CA GLY A 206 4.82 3.86 17.84
C GLY A 206 4.30 4.94 16.90
N ILE A 207 4.83 4.91 15.70
CA ILE A 207 4.53 5.84 14.61
C ILE A 207 4.17 5.03 13.37
N ASN A 208 3.09 5.44 12.71
CA ASN A 208 2.74 5.01 11.37
C ASN A 208 2.66 6.27 10.50
N ALA A 209 3.53 6.36 9.52
CA ALA A 209 3.62 7.51 8.62
C ALA A 209 3.69 7.05 7.17
N SER A 210 2.99 7.75 6.29
CA SER A 210 3.08 7.48 4.87
C SER A 210 3.09 8.77 4.05
N ILE A 211 3.84 8.74 2.97
CA ILE A 211 3.87 9.76 1.93
C ILE A 211 3.65 9.10 0.58
N ARG A 212 2.75 9.67 -0.21
CA ARG A 212 2.54 9.28 -1.60
C ARG A 212 2.57 10.52 -2.47
N ILE A 213 3.46 10.54 -3.45
CA ILE A 213 3.62 11.62 -4.41
C ILE A 213 3.32 11.06 -5.80
N GLY A 214 2.31 11.60 -6.46
CA GLY A 214 1.93 11.24 -7.83
C GLY A 214 2.07 12.44 -8.75
N GLN A 215 2.91 12.34 -9.77
CA GLN A 215 3.07 13.34 -10.82
C GLN A 215 2.34 12.86 -12.07
N ASN A 216 1.24 13.54 -12.46
CA ASN A 216 0.54 13.29 -13.70
C ASN A 216 1.18 14.11 -14.82
N LEU A 217 1.78 13.43 -15.81
CA LEU A 217 2.60 14.05 -16.85
C LEU A 217 1.86 14.16 -18.18
N TRP A 218 1.10 13.12 -18.55
CA TRP A 218 0.43 13.03 -19.83
C TRP A 218 -1.04 12.71 -19.66
N HIS A 219 -1.84 13.27 -20.56
CA HIS A 219 -3.26 12.99 -20.65
C HIS A 219 -3.59 12.46 -22.06
N PHE A 220 -4.19 11.29 -22.11
CA PHE A 220 -4.60 10.67 -23.38
C PHE A 220 -5.98 11.15 -23.78
N ARG A 221 -6.06 12.25 -24.48
CA ARG A 221 -7.32 12.77 -24.97
C ARG A 221 -7.20 13.60 -26.26
N ASP A 222 -8.41 13.77 -26.92
CA ASP A 222 -8.61 14.67 -28.06
C ASP A 222 -8.06 16.08 -27.81
N LYS A 223 -7.62 16.70 -28.91
CA LYS A 223 -6.88 17.98 -28.97
C LYS A 223 -7.55 19.20 -28.33
N SER A 224 -8.69 19.06 -27.68
CA SER A 224 -9.51 20.19 -27.19
C SER A 224 -9.42 20.44 -25.67
N THR A 225 -8.55 19.78 -24.93
CA THR A 225 -8.42 20.01 -23.47
C THR A 225 -7.06 20.52 -23.12
N ASP A 226 -7.03 21.66 -22.47
CA ASP A 226 -5.86 22.27 -21.83
C ASP A 226 -5.44 21.44 -20.59
N PHE A 227 -4.78 20.31 -20.83
CA PHE A 227 -4.20 19.52 -19.73
C PHE A 227 -2.91 20.19 -19.28
N ARG A 228 -2.83 20.48 -17.99
CA ARG A 228 -1.59 20.88 -17.34
C ARG A 228 -1.09 19.77 -16.44
N PRO A 229 0.20 19.39 -16.50
CA PRO A 229 0.78 18.46 -15.55
C PRO A 229 0.52 18.94 -14.11
N PHE A 230 0.15 18.02 -13.23
CA PHE A 230 -0.11 18.32 -11.83
C PHE A 230 0.43 17.24 -10.90
N THR A 231 0.78 17.67 -9.69
CA THR A 231 1.28 16.79 -8.63
C THR A 231 0.20 16.64 -7.57
N VAL A 232 0.02 15.40 -7.12
CA VAL A 232 -0.82 15.05 -5.97
C VAL A 232 0.08 14.53 -4.86
N VAL A 233 -0.02 15.12 -3.68
CA VAL A 233 0.71 14.68 -2.49
C VAL A 233 -0.29 14.27 -1.43
N ASN A 234 -0.17 13.04 -0.96
CA ASN A 234 -0.94 12.53 0.16
C ASN A 234 0.01 12.21 1.31
N LEU A 235 -0.29 12.75 2.46
CA LEU A 235 0.46 12.52 3.70
C LEU A 235 -0.49 11.92 4.72
N SER A 236 -0.03 10.90 5.43
CA SER A 236 -0.71 10.34 6.57
C SER A 236 0.29 10.18 7.71
N TYR A 237 -0.11 10.56 8.90
CA TYR A 237 0.70 10.42 10.10
C TYR A 237 -0.20 10.02 11.27
N LYS A 238 0.18 8.98 11.95
CA LYS A 238 -0.44 8.51 13.18
C LYS A 238 0.65 8.21 14.19
N GLN A 239 0.54 8.76 15.39
CA GLN A 239 1.40 8.45 16.51
C GLN A 239 0.56 7.99 17.69
N VAL A 240 1.02 6.95 18.35
CA VAL A 240 0.42 6.43 19.57
C VAL A 240 1.50 6.44 20.65
N PHE A 241 1.15 6.94 21.83
CA PHE A 241 2.01 6.96 23.00
C PHE A 241 1.19 6.69 24.25
N THR A 242 1.77 5.92 25.14
CA THR A 242 1.16 5.63 26.45
C THR A 242 1.40 6.79 27.38
N LEU A 243 0.33 7.41 27.89
CA LEU A 243 0.41 8.52 28.84
C LEU A 243 0.68 8.03 30.26
N ASN A 244 0.21 6.83 30.60
CA ASN A 244 0.40 6.19 31.89
C ASN A 244 0.05 4.70 31.75
N ASP A 245 0.59 3.81 32.58
CA ASP A 245 0.32 2.36 32.58
C ASP A 245 -1.18 1.97 32.69
N ARG A 246 -2.03 2.94 33.01
CA ARG A 246 -3.49 2.77 33.14
C ARG A 246 -4.32 3.29 31.95
N TRP A 247 -3.70 4.05 31.04
CA TRP A 247 -4.39 4.69 29.91
C TRP A 247 -3.53 4.58 28.65
N ALA A 248 -3.88 3.64 27.81
CA ALA A 248 -3.32 3.49 26.46
C ALA A 248 -4.38 3.88 25.40
#